data_2e4236d8a33557c7fcd375a27b8877b8
#
_entry.id   2e4236d8a33557c7fcd375a27b8877b8
#
_cell.length_a   1.000
_cell.length_b   1.000
_cell.length_c   1.000
_cell.angle_alpha   90.00
_cell.angle_beta   90.00
_cell.angle_gamma   90.00
#
_symmetry.space_group_name_H-M   'P 1'
#
loop_
_entity.id
_entity.type
_entity.pdbx_description
1 polymer ?
#
loop_
_entity_poly.entity_id
_entity_poly.type
_entity_poly.pdbx_seq_one_letter_code
_entity_poly.pdbx_strand_id
1 'polypeptide(L)'
;MNVLICDDDLKIVQQIKNFLLKLSKQSTYNFDITCFSNGDSILDKQIKTDFAFIDIEMPGVNGLSVTKHLQTLNPNIIVFIVTSFQGYLDLSLIHI
;
A
#
# COMPACT_ATOMS: atom_id res chain seq x y z
N MET A 1 -0.80 2.22 14.04
CA MET A 1 0.11 2.04 12.89
C MET A 1 -0.51 2.65 11.65
N ASN A 2 0.26 3.43 10.93
CA ASN A 2 -0.19 4.04 9.69
C ASN A 2 0.07 3.13 8.51
N VAL A 3 -0.98 2.87 7.73
CA VAL A 3 -0.92 2.03 6.54
C VAL A 3 -1.39 2.85 5.34
N LEU A 4 -0.61 2.80 4.27
CA LEU A 4 -0.95 3.42 3.01
C LEU A 4 -1.25 2.34 1.99
N ILE A 5 -2.35 2.49 1.25
CA ILE A 5 -2.71 1.61 0.15
C ILE A 5 -2.76 2.45 -1.12
N CYS A 6 -1.97 2.09 -2.12
CA CYS A 6 -1.95 2.76 -3.41
C CYS A 6 -2.28 1.77 -4.51
N ASP A 7 -3.51 1.81 -4.99
CA ASP A 7 -4.02 0.91 -6.02
C ASP A 7 -5.25 1.54 -6.67
N ASP A 8 -5.35 1.46 -7.98
CA ASP A 8 -6.49 2.00 -8.72
C ASP A 8 -7.67 1.01 -8.81
N ASP A 9 -7.47 -0.23 -8.41
CA ASP A 9 -8.54 -1.25 -8.38
C ASP A 9 -9.20 -1.30 -7.02
N LEU A 10 -10.43 -0.83 -6.94
CA LEU A 10 -11.19 -0.79 -5.69
C LEU A 10 -11.42 -2.16 -5.07
N LYS A 11 -11.48 -3.22 -5.87
CA LYS A 11 -11.63 -4.59 -5.36
C LYS A 11 -10.39 -5.02 -4.60
N ILE A 12 -9.22 -4.69 -5.11
CA ILE A 12 -7.94 -5.00 -4.46
C ILE A 12 -7.82 -4.20 -3.16
N VAL A 13 -8.14 -2.91 -3.20
CA VAL A 13 -8.14 -2.05 -2.00
C VAL A 13 -9.02 -2.67 -0.92
N GLN A 14 -10.22 -3.12 -1.29
CA GLN A 14 -11.14 -3.72 -0.32
C GLN A 14 -10.61 -5.03 0.26
N GLN A 15 -9.96 -5.85 -0.56
CA GLN A 15 -9.34 -7.10 -0.08
C GLN A 15 -8.23 -6.82 0.92
N ILE A 16 -7.40 -5.81 0.67
CA ILE A 16 -6.34 -5.41 1.60
C ILE A 16 -6.93 -4.89 2.90
N LYS A 17 -7.97 -4.05 2.81
CA LYS A 17 -8.66 -3.54 4.01
C LYS A 17 -9.24 -4.67 4.85
N ASN A 18 -9.87 -5.65 4.21
CA ASN A 18 -10.44 -6.80 4.91
C ASN A 18 -9.36 -7.63 5.61
N PHE A 19 -8.22 -7.82 4.95
CA PHE A 19 -7.08 -8.51 5.54
C PHE A 19 -6.58 -7.77 6.78
N LEU A 20 -6.40 -6.46 6.68
CA LEU A 20 -5.95 -5.63 7.81
C LEU A 20 -6.95 -5.64 8.97
N LEU A 21 -8.24 -5.64 8.65
CA LEU A 21 -9.29 -5.71 9.65
C LEU A 21 -9.22 -7.03 10.43
N LYS A 22 -8.99 -8.14 9.75
CA LYS A 22 -8.80 -9.44 10.41
C LYS A 22 -7.57 -9.44 11.32
N LEU A 23 -6.46 -8.86 10.85
CA LEU A 23 -5.27 -8.75 11.67
C LEU A 23 -5.51 -7.92 12.93
N SER A 24 -6.24 -6.82 12.82
CA SER A 24 -6.52 -5.98 13.99
C SER A 24 -7.40 -6.68 15.01
N LYS A 25 -8.28 -7.56 14.58
CA LYS A 25 -9.12 -8.37 15.49
C LYS A 25 -8.35 -9.46 16.20
N GLN A 26 -7.27 -9.97 15.59
CA GLN A 26 -6.46 -11.06 16.12
C GLN A 26 -5.24 -10.54 16.91
N SER A 27 -5.04 -9.26 16.97
CA SER A 27 -3.89 -8.65 17.61
C SER A 27 -4.30 -7.39 18.36
N THR A 28 -3.33 -6.75 19.00
CA THR A 28 -3.55 -5.48 19.68
C THR A 28 -3.31 -4.28 18.77
N TYR A 29 -2.98 -4.52 17.49
CA TYR A 29 -2.67 -3.46 16.56
C TYR A 29 -3.93 -2.81 15.99
N ASN A 30 -3.93 -1.49 15.96
CA ASN A 30 -4.92 -0.70 15.23
C ASN A 30 -4.23 -0.08 14.01
N PHE A 31 -4.91 -0.13 12.87
CA PHE A 31 -4.39 0.40 11.61
C PHE A 31 -5.17 1.64 11.19
N ASP A 32 -4.43 2.73 10.96
CA ASP A 32 -4.97 3.94 10.33
C ASP A 32 -4.67 3.85 8.84
N ILE A 33 -5.71 3.62 8.04
CA ILE A 33 -5.56 3.31 6.62
C ILE A 33 -5.85 4.55 5.79
N THR A 34 -4.92 4.90 4.91
CA THR A 34 -5.08 5.95 3.91
C THR A 34 -4.94 5.34 2.53
N CYS A 35 -5.89 5.63 1.64
CA CYS A 35 -5.92 5.05 0.30
C CYS A 35 -5.68 6.12 -0.76
N PHE A 36 -4.92 5.75 -1.77
CA PHE A 36 -4.69 6.55 -2.97
C PHE A 36 -4.95 5.69 -4.20
N SER A 37 -5.58 6.28 -5.20
CA SER A 37 -5.87 5.58 -6.46
C SER A 37 -4.79 5.76 -7.52
N ASN A 38 -3.80 6.62 -7.27
CA ASN A 38 -2.67 6.83 -8.17
C ASN A 38 -1.44 7.29 -7.39
N GLY A 39 -0.27 7.13 -8.02
CA GLY A 39 1.00 7.49 -7.40
C GLY A 39 1.28 8.99 -7.41
N ASP A 40 0.73 9.72 -8.36
CA ASP A 40 0.99 11.15 -8.50
C ASP A 40 0.55 11.93 -7.26
N SER A 41 -0.59 11.52 -6.68
CA SER A 41 -1.13 12.15 -5.47
C SER A 41 -0.22 11.97 -4.26
N ILE A 42 0.60 10.94 -4.25
CA ILE A 42 1.51 10.63 -3.12
C ILE A 42 2.80 11.44 -3.23
N LEU A 43 3.32 11.63 -4.45
CA LEU A 43 4.61 12.28 -4.66
C LEU A 43 4.62 13.74 -4.19
N ASP A 44 3.45 14.39 -4.19
CA ASP A 44 3.31 15.77 -3.73
C ASP A 44 3.18 15.89 -2.21
N LYS A 45 3.13 14.78 -1.50
CA LYS A 45 2.84 14.76 -0.07
C LYS A 45 4.02 14.22 0.73
N GLN A 46 4.14 14.72 1.95
CA GLN A 46 5.12 14.24 2.91
C GLN A 46 4.41 13.33 3.93
N ILE A 47 3.94 12.18 3.46
CA ILE A 47 3.22 11.23 4.28
C ILE A 47 4.23 10.26 4.90
N LYS A 48 4.21 10.18 6.23
CA LYS A 48 5.00 9.21 6.96
C LYS A 48 4.11 8.03 7.32
N THR A 49 4.42 6.87 6.78
CA THR A 49 3.64 5.65 6.99
C THR A 49 4.54 4.50 7.43
N ASP A 50 3.99 3.56 8.19
CA ASP A 50 4.73 2.41 8.70
C ASP A 50 4.74 1.25 7.71
N PHE A 51 3.59 1.03 7.05
CA PHE A 51 3.41 0.00 6.03
C PHE A 51 2.80 0.61 4.79
N ALA A 52 3.17 0.11 3.64
CA ALA A 52 2.56 0.51 2.37
C ALA A 52 2.31 -0.71 1.49
N PHE A 53 1.12 -0.76 0.91
CA PHE A 53 0.75 -1.73 -0.13
C PHE A 53 0.67 -0.96 -1.43
N ILE A 54 1.60 -1.23 -2.34
CA ILE A 54 1.77 -0.45 -3.58
C ILE A 54 1.55 -1.34 -4.79
N ASP A 55 0.59 -0.98 -5.63
CA ASP A 55 0.40 -1.63 -6.92
C ASP A 55 1.52 -1.18 -7.85
N ILE A 56 2.21 -2.12 -8.46
CA ILE A 56 3.30 -1.82 -9.39
C ILE A 56 2.79 -1.41 -10.77
N GLU A 57 1.59 -1.87 -11.13
CA GLU A 57 1.02 -1.65 -12.46
C GLU A 57 -0.10 -0.60 -12.44
N MET A 58 0.25 0.63 -12.10
CA MET A 58 -0.70 1.73 -12.14
C MET A 58 -0.44 2.65 -13.34
N PRO A 59 -1.50 3.29 -13.89
CA PRO A 59 -1.30 4.37 -14.84
C PRO A 59 -0.55 5.53 -14.21
N GLY A 60 0.30 6.19 -14.99
CA GLY A 60 1.08 7.34 -14.52
C GLY A 60 2.36 6.91 -13.82
N VAL A 61 2.61 7.46 -12.64
CA VAL A 61 3.81 7.17 -11.85
C VAL A 61 3.77 5.70 -11.39
N ASN A 62 4.84 4.94 -11.67
CA ASN A 62 4.89 3.54 -11.28
C ASN A 62 5.12 3.37 -9.78
N GLY A 63 4.79 2.16 -9.29
CA GLY A 63 4.85 1.86 -7.86
C GLY A 63 6.27 1.93 -7.28
N LEU A 64 7.31 1.72 -8.09
CA LEU A 64 8.69 1.80 -7.61
C LEU A 64 9.08 3.23 -7.28
N SER A 65 8.63 4.21 -8.06
CA SER A 65 8.87 5.62 -7.78
C SER A 65 8.17 6.06 -6.48
N VAL A 66 6.95 5.59 -6.28
CA VAL A 66 6.20 5.83 -5.04
C VAL A 66 6.93 5.22 -3.85
N THR A 67 7.41 3.99 -3.99
CA THR A 67 8.17 3.30 -2.95
C THR A 67 9.41 4.09 -2.55
N LYS A 68 10.18 4.56 -3.52
CA LYS A 68 11.39 5.36 -3.24
C LYS A 68 11.04 6.64 -2.49
N HIS A 69 9.98 7.32 -2.91
CA HIS A 69 9.53 8.54 -2.23
C HIS A 69 9.19 8.27 -0.76
N LEU A 70 8.41 7.23 -0.51
CA LEU A 70 8.03 6.87 0.86
C LEU A 70 9.22 6.45 1.70
N GLN A 71 10.20 5.78 1.11
CA GLN A 71 11.43 5.37 1.81
C GLN A 71 12.30 6.56 2.20
N THR A 72 12.29 7.64 1.44
CA THR A 72 12.99 8.87 1.83
C THR A 72 12.36 9.53 3.05
N LEU A 73 11.03 9.43 3.18
CA LEU A 73 10.29 10.00 4.30
C LEU A 73 10.36 9.13 5.55
N ASN A 74 10.40 7.82 5.38
CA ASN A 74 10.57 6.87 6.48
C ASN A 74 11.45 5.71 6.03
N PRO A 75 12.76 5.75 6.34
CA PRO A 75 13.68 4.66 5.94
C PRO A 75 13.33 3.29 6.52
N ASN A 76 12.55 3.24 7.59
CA ASN A 76 12.13 1.99 8.22
C ASN A 76 10.80 1.46 7.72
N ILE A 77 10.24 2.08 6.67
CA ILE A 77 8.96 1.65 6.11
C ILE A 77 9.05 0.21 5.59
N ILE A 78 7.97 -0.54 5.78
CA ILE A 78 7.82 -1.86 5.17
C ILE A 78 6.89 -1.72 3.98
N VAL A 79 7.38 -2.02 2.79
CA VAL A 79 6.62 -1.90 1.55
C VAL A 79 6.33 -3.28 1.00
N PHE A 80 5.05 -3.53 0.72
CA PHE A 80 4.58 -4.71 0.02
C PHE A 80 4.18 -4.32 -1.39
N ILE A 81 4.83 -4.92 -2.38
CA ILE A 81 4.43 -4.73 -3.76
C ILE A 81 3.26 -5.67 -4.03
N VAL A 82 2.16 -5.08 -4.49
CA VAL A 82 0.93 -5.82 -4.77
C VAL A 82 0.87 -6.10 -6.26
N THR A 83 0.65 -7.36 -6.59
CA THR A 83 0.34 -7.76 -7.97
C THR A 83 -1.05 -8.39 -7.98
N SER A 84 -1.87 -8.01 -8.95
CA SER A 84 -3.16 -8.62 -9.15
C SER A 84 -3.16 -9.38 -10.46
N PHE A 85 -3.81 -10.52 -10.48
CA PHE A 85 -3.97 -11.31 -11.69
C PHE A 85 -5.45 -11.67 -11.83
N GLN A 86 -6.07 -11.23 -12.93
CA GLN A 86 -7.48 -11.47 -13.21
C GLN A 86 -8.42 -11.04 -12.06
N GLY A 87 -8.12 -9.93 -11.40
CA GLY A 87 -8.94 -9.43 -10.30
C GLY A 87 -8.78 -10.13 -8.97
N TYR A 88 -7.85 -11.07 -8.87
CA TYR A 88 -7.50 -11.72 -7.62
C TYR A 88 -6.23 -11.11 -7.05
N LEU A 89 -6.27 -10.81 -5.77
CA LEU A 89 -5.08 -10.39 -5.04
C LEU A 89 -4.18 -11.62 -4.85
N ASP A 90 -3.02 -11.60 -5.50
CA ASP A 90 -1.98 -12.55 -5.19
C ASP A 90 -1.14 -11.94 -4.06
N LEU A 91 -1.21 -12.56 -2.90
CA LEU A 91 -0.45 -12.15 -1.72
C LEU A 91 1.01 -12.61 -1.79
N SER A 92 1.54 -12.90 -2.97
CA SER A 92 2.98 -13.04 -3.18
C SER A 92 3.62 -11.67 -2.97
N LEU A 93 3.65 -11.24 -1.73
CA LEU A 93 4.14 -9.92 -1.38
C LEU A 93 5.65 -9.92 -1.45
N ILE A 94 6.21 -9.04 -2.27
CA ILE A 94 7.63 -8.81 -2.31
C ILE A 94 7.92 -7.66 -1.35
N HIS A 95 8.62 -7.97 -0.28
CA HIS A 95 9.10 -6.96 0.66
C HIS A 95 10.37 -6.34 0.11
N ILE A 96 10.37 -5.03 0.02
CA ILE A 96 11.52 -4.25 -0.43
C ILE A 96 12.06 -3.42 0.73
#